data_5bb6f061a99af8edafcf3963c9192efc
#
_entry.id   5bb6f061a99af8edafcf3963c9192efc
#
_cell.length_a   1.000
_cell.length_b   1.000
_cell.length_c   1.000
_cell.angle_alpha   90.00
_cell.angle_beta   90.00
_cell.angle_gamma   90.00
#
_symmetry.space_group_name_H-M   'P 1'
#
loop_
_entity.id
_entity.type
_entity.pdbx_description
1 polymer ?
#
loop_
_entity_poly.entity_id
_entity_poly.type
_entity_poly.pdbx_seq_one_letter_code
_entity_poly.pdbx_strand_id
1 'polypeptide(L)'
;MIMSKLKLYLDDVRVPKDNSWILVKDYGEFVSTILKHGLESFDTISLDHDLGETAMAEYFNNVYPNYELNYDNIKEKTGLDCAKWLVNHYLEKPKENFTFPLVYTHSANPIGSANIMGYINNFLKNMRQPQTC
;
A
#
# COMPACT_ATOMS: atom_id res chain seq x y z
N MET A 1 -28.42 6.83 6.27
CA MET A 1 -27.70 5.78 7.00
C MET A 1 -26.21 5.84 6.67
N ILE A 2 -25.40 5.80 7.70
CA ILE A 2 -23.96 5.83 7.55
C ILE A 2 -23.44 4.40 7.50
N MET A 3 -22.80 4.05 6.42
CA MET A 3 -22.16 2.75 6.29
C MET A 3 -20.72 2.86 6.78
N SER A 4 -20.31 1.95 7.64
CA SER A 4 -18.92 1.86 8.05
C SER A 4 -18.07 1.51 6.84
N LYS A 5 -16.97 2.21 6.68
CA LYS A 5 -16.04 1.91 5.62
C LYS A 5 -15.10 0.80 6.04
N LEU A 6 -14.52 0.15 5.03
CA LEU A 6 -13.65 -1.00 5.26
C LEU A 6 -12.22 -0.54 5.51
N LYS A 7 -11.47 -1.39 6.18
CA LYS A 7 -10.03 -1.21 6.40
C LYS A 7 -9.28 -2.41 5.84
N LEU A 8 -8.21 -2.16 5.11
CA LEU A 8 -7.45 -3.20 4.44
C LEU A 8 -6.04 -3.30 5.03
N TYR A 9 -5.60 -4.51 5.33
CA TYR A 9 -4.32 -4.78 5.96
C TYR A 9 -3.53 -5.74 5.07
N LEU A 10 -2.40 -5.28 4.54
CA LEU A 10 -1.54 -6.08 3.65
C LEU A 10 -0.33 -6.56 4.43
N ASP A 11 -0.22 -7.88 4.62
CA ASP A 11 0.92 -8.48 5.29
C ASP A 11 0.91 -9.99 5.04
N ASP A 12 2.04 -10.54 4.64
CA ASP A 12 2.12 -11.97 4.34
C ASP A 12 2.30 -12.84 5.58
N VAL A 13 2.65 -12.26 6.72
CA VAL A 13 2.97 -13.00 7.94
C VAL A 13 2.13 -12.54 9.14
N ARG A 14 2.06 -11.22 9.37
CA ARG A 14 1.42 -10.67 10.57
C ARG A 14 -0.08 -10.51 10.35
N VAL A 15 -0.82 -10.51 11.45
CA VAL A 15 -2.27 -10.27 11.41
C VAL A 15 -2.56 -8.97 12.16
N PRO A 16 -3.63 -8.27 11.80
CA PRO A 16 -3.99 -7.04 12.51
C PRO A 16 -4.47 -7.35 13.91
N LYS A 17 -4.47 -6.32 14.77
CA LYS A 17 -4.79 -6.50 16.20
C LYS A 17 -6.24 -6.81 16.45
N ASP A 18 -7.13 -6.45 15.54
CA ASP A 18 -8.56 -6.68 15.74
C ASP A 18 -9.21 -7.13 14.43
N ASN A 19 -10.47 -7.49 14.51
CA ASN A 19 -11.20 -8.07 13.39
C ASN A 19 -11.80 -7.04 12.43
N SER A 20 -11.54 -5.75 12.64
CA SER A 20 -12.12 -4.73 11.78
C SER A 20 -11.40 -4.60 10.44
N TRP A 21 -10.29 -5.29 10.27
CA TRP A 21 -9.46 -5.22 9.06
C TRP A 21 -9.71 -6.43 8.17
N ILE A 22 -9.70 -6.20 6.85
CA ILE A 22 -9.63 -7.28 5.87
C ILE A 22 -8.15 -7.55 5.62
N LEU A 23 -7.73 -8.79 5.87
CA LEU A 23 -6.33 -9.18 5.69
C LEU A 23 -6.10 -9.70 4.28
N VAL A 24 -5.10 -9.18 3.60
CA VAL A 24 -4.63 -9.70 2.32
C VAL A 24 -3.12 -9.92 2.41
N LYS A 25 -2.62 -10.92 1.69
CA LYS A 25 -1.27 -11.40 1.91
C LYS A 25 -0.30 -11.09 0.79
N ASP A 26 -0.79 -10.74 -0.39
CA ASP A 26 0.07 -10.47 -1.53
C ASP A 26 -0.61 -9.46 -2.47
N TYR A 27 0.13 -9.11 -3.51
CA TYR A 27 -0.34 -8.15 -4.50
C TYR A 27 -1.65 -8.61 -5.16
N GLY A 28 -1.73 -9.88 -5.54
CA GLY A 28 -2.93 -10.40 -6.21
C GLY A 28 -4.16 -10.29 -5.33
N GLU A 29 -4.05 -10.69 -4.06
CA GLU A 29 -5.15 -10.57 -3.12
C GLU A 29 -5.52 -9.11 -2.87
N PHE A 30 -4.52 -8.24 -2.78
CA PHE A 30 -4.74 -6.81 -2.59
C PHE A 30 -5.60 -6.25 -3.72
N VAL A 31 -5.18 -6.49 -4.96
CA VAL A 31 -5.89 -5.99 -6.14
C VAL A 31 -7.31 -6.56 -6.20
N SER A 32 -7.45 -7.89 -6.06
CA SER A 32 -8.75 -8.52 -6.21
C SER A 32 -9.73 -8.08 -5.12
N THR A 33 -9.25 -7.85 -3.91
CA THR A 33 -10.11 -7.41 -2.82
C THR A 33 -10.62 -5.99 -3.07
N ILE A 34 -9.76 -5.09 -3.54
CA ILE A 34 -10.18 -3.72 -3.84
C ILE A 34 -11.16 -3.71 -5.02
N LEU A 35 -10.90 -4.53 -6.04
CA LEU A 35 -11.81 -4.60 -7.17
C LEU A 35 -13.17 -5.16 -6.77
N LYS A 36 -13.19 -6.14 -5.86
CA LYS A 36 -14.43 -6.75 -5.40
C LYS A 36 -15.32 -5.77 -4.64
N HIS A 37 -14.73 -4.99 -3.73
CA HIS A 37 -15.49 -4.10 -2.86
C HIS A 37 -15.64 -2.68 -3.42
N GLY A 38 -14.77 -2.29 -4.33
CA GLY A 38 -14.67 -0.91 -4.79
C GLY A 38 -13.76 -0.10 -3.88
N LEU A 39 -12.86 0.68 -4.48
CA LEU A 39 -11.91 1.48 -3.69
C LEU A 39 -12.61 2.46 -2.78
N GLU A 40 -13.74 3.00 -3.21
CA GLU A 40 -14.51 3.96 -2.43
C GLU A 40 -15.07 3.37 -1.14
N SER A 41 -15.06 2.04 -1.02
CA SER A 41 -15.53 1.36 0.20
C SER A 41 -14.50 1.38 1.32
N PHE A 42 -13.25 1.75 1.02
CA PHE A 42 -12.17 1.70 1.99
C PHE A 42 -11.82 3.09 2.48
N ASP A 43 -11.68 3.27 3.80
CA ASP A 43 -11.20 4.53 4.35
C ASP A 43 -9.76 4.45 4.83
N THR A 44 -9.24 3.25 5.07
CA THR A 44 -7.89 3.06 5.61
C THR A 44 -7.24 1.83 4.99
N ILE A 45 -5.99 1.98 4.57
CA ILE A 45 -5.20 0.89 4.01
C ILE A 45 -3.84 0.92 4.69
N SER A 46 -3.42 -0.20 5.29
CA SER A 46 -2.12 -0.32 5.92
C SER A 46 -1.28 -1.33 5.15
N LEU A 47 -0.08 -0.93 4.76
CA LEU A 47 0.74 -1.69 3.82
C LEU A 47 2.04 -2.16 4.49
N ASP A 48 2.33 -3.45 4.34
CA ASP A 48 3.67 -3.98 4.52
C ASP A 48 4.42 -3.85 3.19
N HIS A 49 5.74 -3.77 3.24
CA HIS A 49 6.56 -3.69 2.04
C HIS A 49 6.99 -5.06 1.54
N ASP A 50 7.54 -5.88 2.44
CA ASP A 50 8.15 -7.16 2.07
C ASP A 50 7.08 -8.26 2.13
N LEU A 51 6.77 -8.84 0.98
CA LEU A 51 5.63 -9.74 0.85
C LEU A 51 6.03 -11.15 0.40
N GLY A 52 7.28 -11.55 0.65
CA GLY A 52 7.71 -12.89 0.27
C GLY A 52 9.17 -13.12 0.57
N GLU A 53 9.67 -14.28 0.15
CA GLU A 53 11.01 -14.75 0.53
C GLU A 53 12.12 -13.87 0.00
N THR A 54 12.04 -13.44 -1.26
CA THR A 54 13.15 -12.67 -1.82
C THR A 54 13.19 -11.25 -1.26
N ALA A 55 12.03 -10.67 -0.93
CA ALA A 55 11.99 -9.38 -0.25
C ALA A 55 12.57 -9.49 1.16
N MET A 56 12.26 -10.56 1.89
CA MET A 56 12.83 -10.78 3.21
C MET A 56 14.34 -11.01 3.13
N ALA A 57 14.80 -11.74 2.13
CA ALA A 57 16.24 -11.95 1.93
C ALA A 57 16.95 -10.63 1.66
N GLU A 58 16.37 -9.79 0.83
CA GLU A 58 16.94 -8.47 0.55
C GLU A 58 16.99 -7.62 1.82
N TYR A 59 15.93 -7.68 2.63
CA TYR A 59 15.91 -6.96 3.90
C TYR A 59 17.05 -7.40 4.81
N PHE A 60 17.20 -8.71 5.04
CA PHE A 60 18.22 -9.20 5.97
C PHE A 60 19.63 -9.03 5.43
N ASN A 61 19.83 -9.14 4.12
CA ASN A 61 21.17 -9.10 3.54
C ASN A 61 21.66 -7.69 3.28
N ASN A 62 20.79 -6.76 2.95
CA ASN A 62 21.21 -5.44 2.50
C ASN A 62 20.59 -4.28 3.26
N VAL A 63 19.28 -4.32 3.54
CA VAL A 63 18.62 -3.21 4.21
C VAL A 63 19.03 -3.13 5.67
N TYR A 64 18.93 -4.25 6.37
CA TYR A 64 19.24 -4.31 7.80
C TYR A 64 20.67 -3.90 8.09
N PRO A 65 21.69 -4.50 7.41
CA PRO A 65 23.07 -4.12 7.73
C PRO A 65 23.54 -2.81 7.09
N ASN A 66 23.06 -2.47 5.89
CA ASN A 66 23.67 -1.40 5.10
C ASN A 66 22.71 -0.29 4.66
N TYR A 67 21.44 -0.39 4.97
CA TYR A 67 20.42 0.57 4.50
C TYR A 67 20.38 0.68 2.97
N GLU A 68 20.54 -0.46 2.30
CA GLU A 68 20.49 -0.52 0.84
C GLU A 68 19.34 -1.41 0.41
N LEU A 69 18.60 -0.98 -0.61
CA LEU A 69 17.47 -1.74 -1.12
C LEU A 69 17.56 -1.77 -2.64
N ASN A 70 17.73 -2.98 -3.19
CA ASN A 70 17.77 -3.16 -4.64
C ASN A 70 16.59 -4.02 -5.06
N TYR A 71 15.62 -3.41 -5.75
CA TYR A 71 14.43 -4.11 -6.19
C TYR A 71 14.72 -5.20 -7.21
N ASP A 72 15.86 -5.15 -7.89
CA ASP A 72 16.24 -6.20 -8.82
C ASP A 72 16.45 -7.55 -8.13
N ASN A 73 16.71 -7.53 -6.82
CA ASN A 73 16.87 -8.75 -6.04
C ASN A 73 15.53 -9.32 -5.55
N ILE A 74 14.44 -8.62 -5.78
CA ILE A 74 13.13 -9.01 -5.27
C ILE A 74 12.26 -9.48 -6.45
N LYS A 75 11.80 -10.72 -6.38
CA LYS A 75 11.02 -11.32 -7.46
C LYS A 75 9.53 -11.10 -7.32
N GLU A 76 9.01 -11.18 -6.10
CA GLU A 76 7.59 -10.95 -5.86
C GLU A 76 7.28 -9.46 -5.83
N LYS A 77 6.01 -9.14 -6.06
CA LYS A 77 5.57 -7.76 -5.95
C LYS A 77 5.55 -7.32 -4.49
N THR A 78 5.95 -6.08 -4.25
CA THR A 78 6.07 -5.51 -2.89
C THR A 78 4.90 -4.59 -2.58
N GLY A 79 4.89 -4.08 -1.35
CA GLY A 79 3.92 -3.06 -0.97
C GLY A 79 4.03 -1.79 -1.80
N LEU A 80 5.22 -1.49 -2.31
CA LEU A 80 5.36 -0.34 -3.22
C LEU A 80 4.60 -0.57 -4.53
N ASP A 81 4.63 -1.80 -5.06
CA ASP A 81 3.82 -2.13 -6.23
C ASP A 81 2.34 -1.96 -5.95
N CYS A 82 1.90 -2.35 -4.75
CA CYS A 82 0.51 -2.16 -4.34
C CYS A 82 0.15 -0.67 -4.26
N ALA A 83 1.03 0.14 -3.71
CA ALA A 83 0.81 1.59 -3.63
C ALA A 83 0.70 2.22 -5.02
N LYS A 84 1.54 1.80 -5.94
CA LYS A 84 1.50 2.29 -7.32
C LYS A 84 0.21 1.89 -8.01
N TRP A 85 -0.20 0.63 -7.84
CA TRP A 85 -1.46 0.18 -8.41
C TRP A 85 -2.63 0.97 -7.84
N LEU A 86 -2.61 1.21 -6.53
CA LEU A 86 -3.67 1.93 -5.84
C LEU A 86 -3.86 3.35 -6.42
N VAL A 87 -2.75 4.07 -6.59
CA VAL A 87 -2.78 5.41 -7.14
C VAL A 87 -3.31 5.39 -8.58
N ASN A 88 -2.80 4.46 -9.39
CA ASN A 88 -3.24 4.38 -10.79
C ASN A 88 -4.71 4.01 -10.89
N HIS A 89 -5.18 3.11 -10.05
CA HIS A 89 -6.59 2.72 -10.03
C HIS A 89 -7.48 3.90 -9.64
N TYR A 90 -7.08 4.67 -8.64
CA TYR A 90 -7.80 5.86 -8.23
C TYR A 90 -7.88 6.87 -9.36
N LEU A 91 -6.77 7.07 -10.08
CA LEU A 91 -6.72 8.05 -11.16
C LEU A 91 -7.60 7.66 -12.35
N GLU A 92 -7.84 6.36 -12.53
CA GLU A 92 -8.68 5.88 -13.63
C GLU A 92 -10.16 5.94 -13.33
N LYS A 93 -10.56 6.18 -12.09
CA LYS A 93 -11.97 6.19 -11.71
C LYS A 93 -12.53 7.61 -11.76
N PRO A 94 -13.84 7.76 -12.00
CA PRO A 94 -14.47 9.07 -11.84
C PRO A 94 -14.32 9.55 -10.40
N LYS A 95 -14.07 10.84 -10.23
CA LYS A 95 -13.71 11.40 -8.93
C LYS A 95 -14.88 12.02 -8.16
N GLU A 96 -16.08 11.65 -8.50
CA GLU A 96 -17.25 12.23 -7.86
C GLU A 96 -17.48 11.61 -6.50
N ASN A 97 -17.46 12.44 -5.46
CA ASN A 97 -17.78 12.03 -4.10
C ASN A 97 -16.88 10.92 -3.58
N PHE A 98 -15.62 10.93 -3.99
CA PHE A 98 -14.73 9.83 -3.74
C PHE A 98 -13.41 10.35 -3.19
N THR A 99 -13.10 10.00 -1.96
CA THR A 99 -11.90 10.42 -1.28
C THR A 99 -10.87 9.29 -1.27
N PHE A 100 -9.63 9.62 -1.59
CA PHE A 100 -8.55 8.66 -1.51
C PHE A 100 -8.40 8.19 -0.06
N PRO A 101 -8.26 6.88 0.19
CA PRO A 101 -8.18 6.38 1.56
C PRO A 101 -6.91 6.84 2.27
N LEU A 102 -6.93 6.81 3.60
CA LEU A 102 -5.73 7.01 4.38
C LEU A 102 -4.82 5.81 4.21
N VAL A 103 -3.55 6.04 3.90
CA VAL A 103 -2.58 4.98 3.68
C VAL A 103 -1.48 5.08 4.73
N TYR A 104 -1.24 3.96 5.39
CA TYR A 104 -0.18 3.82 6.39
C TYR A 104 0.73 2.66 6.02
N THR A 105 1.92 2.63 6.61
CA THR A 105 2.81 1.48 6.51
C THR A 105 3.04 0.90 7.90
N HIS A 106 3.25 -0.42 7.94
CA HIS A 106 3.58 -1.10 9.18
C HIS A 106 4.75 -2.08 8.98
N SER A 107 5.57 -1.82 7.98
CA SER A 107 6.68 -2.69 7.60
C SER A 107 7.88 -2.51 8.51
N ALA A 108 8.60 -3.60 8.76
CA ALA A 108 9.89 -3.55 9.46
C ALA A 108 10.99 -2.95 8.58
N ASN A 109 10.77 -2.87 7.28
CA ASN A 109 11.76 -2.35 6.33
C ASN A 109 11.64 -0.82 6.23
N PRO A 110 12.58 -0.06 6.84
CA PRO A 110 12.43 1.39 6.86
C PRO A 110 12.59 2.05 5.48
N ILE A 111 13.43 1.47 4.62
CA ILE A 111 13.58 2.00 3.26
C ILE A 111 12.32 1.71 2.45
N GLY A 112 11.79 0.49 2.58
CA GLY A 112 10.54 0.13 1.91
C GLY A 112 9.38 1.02 2.35
N SER A 113 9.25 1.25 3.67
CA SER A 113 8.21 2.14 4.19
C SER A 113 8.36 3.55 3.65
N ALA A 114 9.59 4.07 3.64
CA ALA A 114 9.85 5.41 3.13
C ALA A 114 9.50 5.51 1.64
N ASN A 115 9.78 4.47 0.87
CA ASN A 115 9.46 4.46 -0.56
C ASN A 115 7.95 4.46 -0.79
N ILE A 116 7.20 3.67 -0.01
CA ILE A 116 5.75 3.65 -0.11
C ILE A 116 5.17 5.01 0.25
N MET A 117 5.54 5.54 1.41
CA MET A 117 4.95 6.79 1.88
C MET A 117 5.40 7.97 1.04
N GLY A 118 6.63 7.93 0.52
CA GLY A 118 7.10 8.95 -0.41
C GLY A 118 6.27 8.99 -1.68
N TYR A 119 5.97 7.83 -2.22
CA TYR A 119 5.14 7.74 -3.42
C TYR A 119 3.72 8.26 -3.16
N ILE A 120 3.10 7.81 -2.08
CA ILE A 120 1.73 8.21 -1.73
C ILE A 120 1.68 9.71 -1.41
N ASN A 121 2.62 10.20 -0.60
CA ASN A 121 2.61 11.60 -0.19
C ASN A 121 2.87 12.53 -1.38
N ASN A 122 3.72 12.13 -2.30
CA ASN A 122 3.96 12.91 -3.50
C ASN A 122 2.71 13.00 -4.36
N PHE A 123 2.01 11.89 -4.51
CA PHE A 123 0.74 11.87 -5.22
C PHE A 123 -0.28 12.80 -4.55
N LEU A 124 -0.44 12.70 -3.24
CA LEU A 124 -1.40 13.52 -2.50
C LEU A 124 -1.05 15.01 -2.57
N LYS A 125 0.24 15.33 -2.50
CA LYS A 125 0.70 16.71 -2.61
C LYS A 125 0.32 17.31 -3.96
N ASN A 126 0.55 16.54 -5.03
CA ASN A 126 0.22 17.02 -6.38
C ASN A 126 -1.27 17.19 -6.55
N MET A 127 -2.06 16.30 -5.94
CA MET A 127 -3.53 16.40 -6.01
C MET A 127 -4.06 17.64 -5.32
N ARG A 128 -3.42 18.04 -4.21
CA ARG A 128 -3.89 19.19 -3.42
C ARG A 128 -3.51 20.52 -4.02
N GLN A 129 -2.50 20.55 -4.86
CA GLN A 129 -2.08 21.81 -5.44
C GLN A 129 -3.12 22.28 -6.44
N PRO A 130 -3.56 23.55 -6.31
CA PRO A 130 -4.49 24.05 -7.31
C PRO A 130 -3.84 24.05 -8.67
N GLN A 131 -4.65 23.78 -9.67
CA GLN A 131 -4.20 23.86 -11.05
C GLN A 131 -4.01 25.33 -11.35
N THR A 132 -2.78 25.78 -11.34
CA THR A 132 -2.48 27.13 -11.78
C THR A 132 -2.27 27.11 -13.27
N CYS A 133 -2.98 27.91 -13.93
CA CYS A 133 -2.83 28.06 -15.37
C CYS A 133 -1.68 28.97 -15.69
#